data_774823b283916f67d92debfc0ea6efdf
#
_entry.id   774823b283916f67d92debfc0ea6efdf
#
_cell.length_a   1.000
_cell.length_b   1.000
_cell.length_c   1.000
_cell.angle_alpha   90.00
_cell.angle_beta   90.00
_cell.angle_gamma   90.00
#
_symmetry.space_group_name_H-M   'P 1'
#
loop_
_entity.id
_entity.type
_entity.pdbx_description
1 polymer ?
#
loop_
_entity_poly.entity_id
_entity_poly.type
_entity_poly.pdbx_seq_one_letter_code
_entity_poly.pdbx_strand_id
1 'polypeptide(L)'
;LIATHPALAQSLPEVIALTLKSNPVIQSSSQTVKAAEAMRRQAVAGYLPVIDLTLASGTEYSDNSTTRSMGTLDDRFTRTDRSISITQLLYDGASTSNLVKQQEAVLVATEARLAQNREMTSLQAVQAYVELIRLEKIVELAQGNLLFHIDTLDKINTRFETGVGTKVDVVQTQGRKAQSESNLHFSKNNAMNARARFFNIVGENARDLVMPE
;
A
#
# COMPACT_ATOMS: atom_id res chain seq x y z
N LEU A 1 -11.08 7.00 -24.99
CA LEU A 1 -9.99 6.32 -25.72
C LEU A 1 -9.36 5.30 -24.78
N ILE A 2 -9.84 4.04 -24.84
CA ILE A 2 -9.26 2.89 -24.13
C ILE A 2 -8.03 2.50 -24.96
N ALA A 3 -6.86 2.80 -24.43
CA ALA A 3 -5.61 2.33 -25.01
C ALA A 3 -5.55 0.80 -24.84
N THR A 4 -5.85 0.06 -25.88
CA THR A 4 -5.57 -1.38 -25.98
C THR A 4 -4.05 -1.54 -26.08
N HIS A 5 -3.40 -1.73 -24.93
CA HIS A 5 -2.04 -2.24 -24.93
C HIS A 5 -2.08 -3.68 -25.45
N PRO A 6 -1.19 -4.09 -26.35
CA PRO A 6 -1.06 -5.48 -26.74
C PRO A 6 -0.79 -6.29 -25.47
N ALA A 7 -1.49 -7.42 -25.36
CA ALA A 7 -1.32 -8.34 -24.22
C ALA A 7 0.06 -8.99 -24.33
N LEU A 8 1.10 -8.27 -23.91
CA LEU A 8 2.42 -8.85 -23.68
C LEU A 8 2.32 -9.65 -22.36
N ALA A 9 2.80 -10.88 -22.43
CA ALA A 9 2.90 -11.74 -21.24
C ALA A 9 3.71 -10.99 -20.15
N GLN A 10 3.17 -10.99 -18.92
CA GLN A 10 3.79 -10.27 -17.80
C GLN A 10 5.00 -11.04 -17.28
N SER A 11 6.18 -10.45 -17.38
CA SER A 11 7.41 -10.97 -16.79
C SER A 11 7.52 -10.62 -15.30
N LEU A 12 8.29 -11.39 -14.55
CA LEU A 12 8.54 -11.13 -13.12
C LEU A 12 9.10 -9.72 -12.85
N PRO A 13 10.11 -9.21 -13.60
CA PRO A 13 10.62 -7.86 -13.40
C PRO A 13 9.56 -6.77 -13.63
N GLU A 14 8.69 -6.94 -14.62
CA GLU A 14 7.59 -6.00 -14.90
C GLU A 14 6.58 -5.96 -13.75
N VAL A 15 6.20 -7.12 -13.21
CA VAL A 15 5.31 -7.22 -12.06
C VAL A 15 5.91 -6.54 -10.83
N ILE A 16 7.20 -6.73 -10.57
CA ILE A 16 7.90 -6.05 -9.46
C ILE A 16 7.88 -4.53 -9.68
N ALA A 17 8.24 -4.05 -10.88
CA ALA A 17 8.26 -2.63 -11.19
C ALA A 17 6.85 -2.00 -11.05
N LEU A 18 5.82 -2.68 -11.51
CA LEU A 18 4.43 -2.26 -11.37
C LEU A 18 4.04 -2.19 -9.89
N THR A 19 4.33 -3.23 -9.11
CA THR A 19 4.04 -3.29 -7.67
C THR A 19 4.71 -2.13 -6.93
N LEU A 20 5.99 -1.88 -7.20
CA LEU A 20 6.73 -0.78 -6.56
C LEU A 20 6.14 0.60 -6.86
N LYS A 21 5.46 0.75 -8.00
CA LYS A 21 4.82 2.01 -8.42
C LYS A 21 3.41 2.16 -7.86
N SER A 22 2.61 1.08 -7.83
CA SER A 22 1.17 1.12 -7.55
C SER A 22 0.82 0.81 -6.10
N ASN A 23 1.67 0.08 -5.37
CA ASN A 23 1.34 -0.46 -4.06
C ASN A 23 1.12 0.66 -3.01
N PRO A 24 -0.04 0.68 -2.31
CA PRO A 24 -0.37 1.73 -1.35
C PRO A 24 0.60 1.83 -0.16
N VAL A 25 1.20 0.71 0.27
CA VAL A 25 2.17 0.70 1.38
C VAL A 25 3.41 1.50 1.01
N ILE A 26 3.91 1.35 -0.23
CA ILE A 26 5.07 2.11 -0.71
C ILE A 26 4.72 3.58 -0.89
N GLN A 27 3.54 3.89 -1.44
CA GLN A 27 3.08 5.26 -1.58
C GLN A 27 2.96 5.95 -0.21
N SER A 28 2.34 5.29 0.77
CA SER A 28 2.23 5.79 2.15
C SER A 28 3.61 6.02 2.78
N SER A 29 4.52 5.05 2.67
CA SER A 29 5.89 5.19 3.18
C SER A 29 6.65 6.35 2.52
N SER A 30 6.45 6.56 1.21
CA SER A 30 7.03 7.69 0.50
C SER A 30 6.49 9.04 1.00
N GLN A 31 5.20 9.13 1.31
CA GLN A 31 4.63 10.34 1.93
C GLN A 31 5.16 10.57 3.36
N THR A 32 5.43 9.49 4.09
CA THR A 32 6.04 9.58 5.43
C THR A 32 7.45 10.17 5.37
N VAL A 33 8.25 9.80 4.34
CA VAL A 33 9.57 10.44 4.09
C VAL A 33 9.41 11.93 3.82
N LYS A 34 8.48 12.33 2.94
CA LYS A 34 8.21 13.76 2.67
C LYS A 34 7.76 14.52 3.90
N ALA A 35 6.99 13.89 4.79
CA ALA A 35 6.62 14.49 6.07
C ALA A 35 7.83 14.69 6.98
N ALA A 36 8.74 13.71 7.07
CA ALA A 36 9.99 13.85 7.82
C ALA A 36 10.91 14.95 7.26
N GLU A 37 11.01 15.08 5.93
CA GLU A 37 11.71 16.20 5.29
C GLU A 37 11.09 17.55 5.64
N ALA A 38 9.77 17.64 5.69
CA ALA A 38 9.08 18.87 6.10
C ALA A 38 9.33 19.20 7.57
N MET A 39 9.34 18.20 8.46
CA MET A 39 9.70 18.39 9.88
C MET A 39 11.15 18.84 10.06
N ARG A 40 12.09 18.29 9.27
CA ARG A 40 13.47 18.78 9.25
C ARG A 40 13.53 20.24 8.82
N ARG A 41 12.82 20.63 7.74
CA ARG A 41 12.74 22.04 7.30
C ARG A 41 12.13 22.94 8.38
N GLN A 42 11.09 22.46 9.08
CA GLN A 42 10.49 23.17 10.21
C GLN A 42 11.49 23.39 11.35
N ALA A 43 12.31 22.37 11.69
CA ALA A 43 13.35 22.53 12.68
C ALA A 43 14.41 23.59 12.27
N VAL A 44 14.81 23.59 10.99
CA VAL A 44 15.73 24.61 10.44
C VAL A 44 15.10 26.01 10.48
N ALA A 45 13.78 26.14 10.35
CA ALA A 45 13.09 27.41 10.47
C ALA A 45 13.23 28.05 11.86
N GLY A 46 13.60 27.29 12.91
CA GLY A 46 13.96 27.83 14.22
C GLY A 46 15.18 28.77 14.22
N TYR A 47 15.98 28.75 13.16
CA TYR A 47 17.06 29.71 12.95
C TYR A 47 16.63 31.02 12.27
N LEU A 48 15.40 31.07 11.76
CA LEU A 48 14.89 32.24 11.03
C LEU A 48 14.19 33.22 11.98
N PRO A 49 14.13 34.53 11.63
CA PRO A 49 13.33 35.48 12.38
C PRO A 49 11.84 35.19 12.30
N VAL A 50 11.14 35.35 13.40
CA VAL A 50 9.68 35.34 13.48
C VAL A 50 9.16 36.75 13.26
N ILE A 51 8.21 36.92 12.36
CA ILE A 51 7.58 38.21 12.03
C ILE A 51 6.11 38.11 12.46
N ASP A 52 5.75 38.94 13.45
CA ASP A 52 4.37 39.01 13.95
C ASP A 52 3.74 40.35 13.57
N LEU A 53 2.52 40.28 13.00
CA LEU A 53 1.69 41.44 12.75
C LEU A 53 0.48 41.40 13.70
N THR A 54 0.37 42.40 14.56
CA THR A 54 -0.74 42.55 15.48
C THR A 54 -1.64 43.73 15.04
N LEU A 55 -2.92 43.44 14.84
CA LEU A 55 -3.96 44.46 14.55
C LEU A 55 -5.02 44.29 15.62
N ALA A 56 -5.28 45.35 16.41
CA ALA A 56 -6.35 45.34 17.38
C ALA A 56 -7.14 46.64 17.28
N SER A 57 -8.46 46.56 17.42
CA SER A 57 -9.33 47.74 17.53
C SER A 57 -10.38 47.46 18.61
N GLY A 58 -10.60 48.43 19.45
CA GLY A 58 -11.51 48.32 20.57
C GLY A 58 -11.95 49.68 21.09
N THR A 59 -12.93 49.66 22.01
CA THR A 59 -13.34 50.85 22.76
C THR A 59 -12.67 50.82 24.12
N GLU A 60 -11.97 51.87 24.45
CA GLU A 60 -11.30 52.07 25.76
C GLU A 60 -12.17 52.97 26.62
N TYR A 61 -12.37 52.55 27.87
CA TYR A 61 -12.91 53.37 28.94
C TYR A 61 -11.81 53.52 29.99
N SER A 62 -11.51 54.78 30.36
CA SER A 62 -10.46 55.04 31.33
C SER A 62 -10.97 55.93 32.46
N ASP A 63 -10.92 55.45 33.68
CA ASP A 63 -11.22 56.20 34.91
C ASP A 63 -9.93 56.30 35.75
N ASN A 64 -9.27 57.44 35.63
CA ASN A 64 -8.06 57.76 36.38
C ASN A 64 -8.04 59.23 36.82
N SER A 65 -7.05 59.64 37.64
CA SER A 65 -6.96 61.00 38.16
C SER A 65 -6.89 62.08 37.04
N THR A 66 -6.31 61.77 35.90
CA THR A 66 -6.16 62.65 34.76
C THR A 66 -7.49 62.80 34.01
N THR A 67 -8.20 61.73 33.73
CA THR A 67 -9.51 61.75 33.05
C THR A 67 -10.56 62.43 33.91
N ARG A 68 -10.49 62.29 35.24
CA ARG A 68 -11.35 62.99 36.20
C ARG A 68 -11.07 64.50 36.21
N SER A 69 -9.80 64.93 36.20
CA SER A 69 -9.42 66.35 36.18
C SER A 69 -9.74 67.03 34.86
N MET A 70 -9.76 66.30 33.74
CA MET A 70 -10.12 66.81 32.40
C MET A 70 -11.61 66.74 32.09
N GLY A 71 -12.44 66.14 32.96
CA GLY A 71 -13.90 66.04 32.75
C GLY A 71 -14.34 65.03 31.69
N THR A 72 -13.46 64.09 31.33
CA THR A 72 -13.68 63.05 30.27
C THR A 72 -14.02 61.71 30.87
N LEU A 73 -14.66 61.66 32.01
CA LEU A 73 -14.97 60.43 32.77
C LEU A 73 -15.86 59.44 32.06
N ASP A 74 -16.76 59.88 31.18
CA ASP A 74 -17.72 59.06 30.43
C ASP A 74 -17.38 58.92 28.95
N ASP A 75 -16.25 59.46 28.51
CA ASP A 75 -15.86 59.42 27.11
C ASP A 75 -15.33 58.05 26.76
N ARG A 76 -15.89 57.48 25.70
CA ARG A 76 -15.41 56.24 25.11
C ARG A 76 -14.53 56.57 23.91
N PHE A 77 -13.28 56.10 23.99
CA PHE A 77 -12.31 56.33 22.91
C PHE A 77 -12.12 55.06 22.10
N THR A 78 -12.07 55.21 20.79
CA THR A 78 -11.69 54.13 19.90
C THR A 78 -10.15 53.99 19.93
N ARG A 79 -9.67 52.87 20.42
CA ARG A 79 -8.28 52.51 20.39
C ARG A 79 -7.99 51.63 19.21
N THR A 80 -6.98 51.94 18.42
CA THR A 80 -6.51 51.12 17.30
C THR A 80 -4.98 50.90 17.51
N ASP A 81 -4.62 49.62 17.71
CA ASP A 81 -3.23 49.25 17.83
C ASP A 81 -2.79 48.50 16.56
N ARG A 82 -1.66 48.89 16.01
CA ARG A 82 -1.02 48.25 14.86
C ARG A 82 0.46 48.12 15.18
N SER A 83 0.93 46.89 15.22
CA SER A 83 2.33 46.64 15.46
C SER A 83 2.90 45.54 14.56
N ILE A 84 4.13 45.71 14.15
CA ILE A 84 4.94 44.67 13.50
C ILE A 84 6.13 44.44 14.42
N SER A 85 6.32 43.18 14.83
CA SER A 85 7.50 42.79 15.61
C SER A 85 8.31 41.75 14.84
N ILE A 86 9.63 41.87 14.87
CA ILE A 86 10.59 40.95 14.28
C ILE A 86 11.45 40.42 15.41
N THR A 87 11.37 39.13 15.70
CA THR A 87 12.14 38.51 16.77
C THR A 87 13.13 37.50 16.18
N GLN A 88 14.44 37.74 16.39
CA GLN A 88 15.50 36.82 15.97
C GLN A 88 16.12 36.15 17.18
N LEU A 89 16.05 34.82 17.20
CA LEU A 89 16.78 34.03 18.20
C LEU A 89 18.26 34.03 17.86
N LEU A 90 19.09 34.47 18.78
CA LEU A 90 20.55 34.51 18.59
C LEU A 90 21.24 33.28 19.19
N TYR A 91 20.78 32.84 20.36
CA TYR A 91 21.32 31.67 21.06
C TYR A 91 20.27 31.07 21.99
N ASP A 92 20.13 29.73 21.94
CA ASP A 92 19.15 28.95 22.71
C ASP A 92 19.77 27.76 23.46
N GLY A 93 21.08 27.82 23.75
CA GLY A 93 21.76 26.69 24.37
C GLY A 93 21.92 25.47 23.48
N ALA A 94 21.97 25.68 22.16
CA ALA A 94 22.02 24.63 21.13
C ALA A 94 20.74 23.78 20.97
N SER A 95 19.60 24.21 21.51
CA SER A 95 18.32 23.52 21.41
C SER A 95 17.91 23.32 19.95
N THR A 96 17.86 24.40 19.16
CA THR A 96 17.52 24.34 17.71
C THR A 96 18.51 23.46 16.96
N SER A 97 19.82 23.54 17.23
CA SER A 97 20.82 22.69 16.58
C SER A 97 20.59 21.20 16.85
N ASN A 98 20.31 20.85 18.11
CA ASN A 98 20.02 19.45 18.47
C ASN A 98 18.68 18.98 17.91
N LEU A 99 17.67 19.85 17.83
CA LEU A 99 16.40 19.54 17.18
C LEU A 99 16.59 19.23 15.68
N VAL A 100 17.40 20.02 14.97
CA VAL A 100 17.73 19.75 13.56
C VAL A 100 18.40 18.38 13.41
N LYS A 101 19.42 18.08 14.22
CA LYS A 101 20.10 16.77 14.21
C LYS A 101 19.13 15.62 14.51
N GLN A 102 18.22 15.81 15.45
CA GLN A 102 17.18 14.83 15.76
C GLN A 102 16.29 14.58 14.55
N GLN A 103 15.81 15.62 13.87
CA GLN A 103 14.97 15.47 12.69
C GLN A 103 15.73 14.88 11.49
N GLU A 104 17.01 15.15 11.35
CA GLU A 104 17.87 14.49 10.37
C GLU A 104 17.99 12.98 10.63
N ALA A 105 18.18 12.58 11.87
CA ALA A 105 18.21 11.16 12.24
C ALA A 105 16.86 10.47 12.00
N VAL A 106 15.74 11.16 12.27
CA VAL A 106 14.38 10.66 11.96
C VAL A 106 14.19 10.50 10.46
N LEU A 107 14.65 11.46 9.65
CA LEU A 107 14.59 11.37 8.18
C LEU A 107 15.34 10.12 7.67
N VAL A 108 16.61 9.94 8.08
CA VAL A 108 17.42 8.76 7.71
C VAL A 108 16.72 7.45 8.12
N ALA A 109 16.16 7.37 9.34
CA ALA A 109 15.42 6.20 9.79
C ALA A 109 14.16 5.93 8.94
N THR A 110 13.48 6.99 8.51
CA THR A 110 12.27 6.89 7.69
C THR A 110 12.59 6.46 6.25
N GLU A 111 13.69 6.93 5.68
CA GLU A 111 14.22 6.50 4.38
C GLU A 111 14.61 5.01 4.41
N ALA A 112 15.28 4.57 5.46
CA ALA A 112 15.61 3.16 5.65
C ALA A 112 14.35 2.27 5.74
N ARG A 113 13.30 2.75 6.41
CA ARG A 113 11.99 2.05 6.44
C ARG A 113 11.33 1.99 5.06
N LEU A 114 11.42 3.04 4.27
CA LEU A 114 10.92 3.01 2.88
C LEU A 114 11.67 1.97 2.05
N ALA A 115 13.01 1.89 2.17
CA ALA A 115 13.81 0.87 1.51
C ALA A 115 13.38 -0.54 1.94
N GLN A 116 13.25 -0.78 3.24
CA GLN A 116 12.76 -2.05 3.78
C GLN A 116 11.37 -2.42 3.24
N ASN A 117 10.43 -1.47 3.21
CA ASN A 117 9.08 -1.72 2.69
C ASN A 117 9.11 -2.06 1.20
N ARG A 118 9.99 -1.44 0.41
CA ARG A 118 10.19 -1.79 -1.01
C ARG A 118 10.68 -3.22 -1.17
N GLU A 119 11.68 -3.64 -0.41
CA GLU A 119 12.20 -5.01 -0.44
C GLU A 119 11.15 -6.03 -0.03
N MET A 120 10.45 -5.79 1.08
CA MET A 120 9.40 -6.68 1.56
C MET A 120 8.24 -6.80 0.56
N THR A 121 7.81 -5.70 -0.03
CA THR A 121 6.72 -5.70 -1.02
C THR A 121 7.17 -6.38 -2.31
N SER A 122 8.42 -6.19 -2.74
CA SER A 122 8.99 -6.91 -3.88
C SER A 122 9.02 -8.41 -3.64
N LEU A 123 9.45 -8.85 -2.45
CA LEU A 123 9.44 -10.27 -2.08
C LEU A 123 8.02 -10.84 -2.09
N GLN A 124 7.03 -10.11 -1.55
CA GLN A 124 5.63 -10.53 -1.60
C GLN A 124 5.11 -10.66 -3.04
N ALA A 125 5.50 -9.74 -3.94
CA ALA A 125 5.13 -9.80 -5.36
C ALA A 125 5.74 -11.04 -6.03
N VAL A 126 7.02 -11.33 -5.77
CA VAL A 126 7.69 -12.54 -6.26
C VAL A 126 6.98 -13.80 -5.78
N GLN A 127 6.68 -13.87 -4.49
CA GLN A 127 5.97 -15.02 -3.90
C GLN A 127 4.59 -15.21 -4.52
N ALA A 128 3.81 -14.13 -4.69
CA ALA A 128 2.49 -14.20 -5.29
C ALA A 128 2.55 -14.61 -6.78
N TYR A 129 3.56 -14.13 -7.50
CA TYR A 129 3.81 -14.47 -8.90
C TYR A 129 4.09 -15.96 -9.08
N VAL A 130 5.09 -16.47 -8.35
CA VAL A 130 5.51 -17.88 -8.44
C VAL A 130 4.40 -18.82 -7.96
N GLU A 131 3.73 -18.46 -6.86
CA GLU A 131 2.62 -19.25 -6.33
C GLU A 131 1.46 -19.35 -7.32
N LEU A 132 1.12 -18.26 -8.01
CA LEU A 132 0.07 -18.27 -9.01
C LEU A 132 0.41 -19.18 -10.19
N ILE A 133 1.62 -19.07 -10.76
CA ILE A 133 2.08 -19.96 -11.85
C ILE A 133 2.04 -21.43 -11.40
N ARG A 134 2.53 -21.71 -10.21
CA ARG A 134 2.53 -23.07 -9.64
C ARG A 134 1.11 -23.64 -9.55
N LEU A 135 0.18 -22.86 -9.02
CA LEU A 135 -1.22 -23.31 -8.84
C LEU A 135 -1.97 -23.43 -10.18
N GLU A 136 -1.70 -22.57 -11.15
CA GLU A 136 -2.24 -22.72 -12.50
C GLU A 136 -1.73 -24.00 -13.17
N LYS A 137 -0.45 -24.33 -12.98
CA LYS A 137 0.10 -25.60 -13.48
C LYS A 137 -0.51 -26.82 -12.78
N ILE A 138 -0.82 -26.72 -11.49
CA ILE A 138 -1.54 -27.78 -10.76
C ILE A 138 -2.95 -27.96 -11.30
N VAL A 139 -3.64 -26.89 -11.68
CA VAL A 139 -4.97 -26.99 -12.32
C VAL A 139 -4.87 -27.73 -13.65
N GLU A 140 -3.88 -27.40 -14.48
CA GLU A 140 -3.63 -28.09 -15.76
C GLU A 140 -3.38 -29.60 -15.55
N LEU A 141 -2.51 -29.96 -14.59
CA LEU A 141 -2.24 -31.36 -14.25
C LEU A 141 -3.47 -32.09 -13.70
N ALA A 142 -4.27 -31.42 -12.85
CA ALA A 142 -5.51 -31.99 -12.32
C ALA A 142 -6.56 -32.22 -13.42
N GLN A 143 -6.64 -31.33 -14.42
CA GLN A 143 -7.48 -31.52 -15.60
C GLN A 143 -7.04 -32.73 -16.42
N GLY A 144 -5.75 -32.85 -16.69
CA GLY A 144 -5.20 -34.03 -17.39
C GLY A 144 -5.47 -35.33 -16.65
N ASN A 145 -5.31 -35.33 -15.30
CA ASN A 145 -5.61 -36.47 -14.46
C ASN A 145 -7.09 -36.87 -14.52
N LEU A 146 -8.03 -35.90 -14.50
CA LEU A 146 -9.45 -36.16 -14.65
C LEU A 146 -9.75 -36.77 -16.00
N LEU A 147 -9.21 -36.25 -17.10
CA LEU A 147 -9.39 -36.78 -18.44
C LEU A 147 -8.92 -38.24 -18.56
N PHE A 148 -7.76 -38.55 -17.93
CA PHE A 148 -7.27 -39.92 -17.87
C PHE A 148 -8.22 -40.85 -17.13
N HIS A 149 -8.82 -40.45 -16.01
CA HIS A 149 -9.78 -41.26 -15.28
C HIS A 149 -11.12 -41.41 -16.03
N ILE A 150 -11.55 -40.42 -16.81
CA ILE A 150 -12.72 -40.51 -17.69
C ILE A 150 -12.50 -41.57 -18.79
N ASP A 151 -11.39 -41.52 -19.52
CA ASP A 151 -11.00 -42.49 -20.54
C ASP A 151 -10.86 -43.89 -19.96
N THR A 152 -10.24 -44.01 -18.78
CA THR A 152 -10.12 -45.29 -18.09
C THR A 152 -11.47 -45.87 -17.70
N LEU A 153 -12.40 -45.04 -17.20
CA LEU A 153 -13.75 -45.51 -16.84
C LEU A 153 -14.52 -46.02 -18.10
N ASP A 154 -14.40 -45.31 -19.22
CA ASP A 154 -15.01 -45.74 -20.49
C ASP A 154 -14.51 -47.12 -20.95
N LYS A 155 -13.19 -47.33 -20.91
CA LYS A 155 -12.57 -48.63 -21.23
C LYS A 155 -13.01 -49.74 -20.29
N ILE A 156 -13.12 -49.47 -18.97
CA ILE A 156 -13.58 -50.45 -17.98
C ILE A 156 -15.06 -50.79 -18.17
N ASN A 157 -15.91 -49.78 -18.48
CA ASN A 157 -17.31 -50.02 -18.82
C ASN A 157 -17.46 -50.91 -20.04
N THR A 158 -16.73 -50.63 -21.13
CA THR A 158 -16.73 -51.48 -22.34
C THR A 158 -16.33 -52.93 -22.03
N ARG A 159 -15.30 -53.13 -21.20
CA ARG A 159 -14.87 -54.47 -20.76
C ARG A 159 -15.95 -55.17 -19.94
N PHE A 160 -16.66 -54.46 -19.08
CA PHE A 160 -17.77 -55.03 -18.29
C PHE A 160 -18.95 -55.42 -19.18
N GLU A 161 -19.35 -54.55 -20.15
CA GLU A 161 -20.42 -54.82 -21.10
C GLU A 161 -20.14 -56.01 -21.99
N THR A 162 -18.88 -56.23 -22.37
CA THR A 162 -18.42 -57.40 -23.14
C THR A 162 -18.22 -58.68 -22.31
N GLY A 163 -18.53 -58.63 -20.99
CA GLY A 163 -18.43 -59.79 -20.11
C GLY A 163 -17.00 -60.16 -19.64
N VAL A 164 -15.98 -59.32 -19.94
CA VAL A 164 -14.57 -59.54 -19.56
C VAL A 164 -14.20 -58.84 -18.26
N GLY A 165 -14.97 -57.83 -17.85
CA GLY A 165 -14.73 -57.03 -16.63
C GLY A 165 -15.69 -57.38 -15.50
N THR A 166 -15.40 -56.83 -14.29
CA THR A 166 -16.29 -57.00 -13.14
C THR A 166 -16.98 -55.67 -12.77
N LYS A 167 -18.18 -55.78 -12.15
CA LYS A 167 -18.89 -54.60 -11.64
C LYS A 167 -18.09 -53.85 -10.57
N VAL A 168 -17.24 -54.58 -9.83
CA VAL A 168 -16.35 -54.01 -8.79
C VAL A 168 -15.34 -53.06 -9.43
N ASP A 169 -14.76 -53.43 -10.57
CA ASP A 169 -13.79 -52.56 -11.30
C ASP A 169 -14.46 -51.26 -11.77
N VAL A 170 -15.70 -51.34 -12.23
CA VAL A 170 -16.49 -50.18 -12.65
C VAL A 170 -16.72 -49.24 -11.48
N VAL A 171 -17.23 -49.74 -10.33
CA VAL A 171 -17.52 -48.92 -9.14
C VAL A 171 -16.23 -48.29 -8.57
N GLN A 172 -15.13 -49.07 -8.53
CA GLN A 172 -13.85 -48.54 -8.07
C GLN A 172 -13.33 -47.42 -8.99
N THR A 173 -13.46 -47.58 -10.30
CA THR A 173 -13.00 -46.56 -11.26
C THR A 173 -13.91 -45.33 -11.25
N GLN A 174 -15.23 -45.48 -11.03
CA GLN A 174 -16.13 -44.36 -10.77
C GLN A 174 -15.71 -43.56 -9.52
N GLY A 175 -15.35 -44.25 -8.45
CA GLY A 175 -14.84 -43.61 -7.24
C GLY A 175 -13.56 -42.81 -7.50
N ARG A 176 -12.61 -43.33 -8.28
CA ARG A 176 -11.38 -42.63 -8.68
C ARG A 176 -11.66 -41.40 -9.54
N LYS A 177 -12.62 -41.52 -10.50
CA LYS A 177 -13.07 -40.36 -11.29
C LYS A 177 -13.67 -39.28 -10.39
N ALA A 178 -14.59 -39.62 -9.48
CA ALA A 178 -15.16 -38.66 -8.53
C ALA A 178 -14.13 -37.99 -7.64
N GLN A 179 -13.10 -38.73 -7.18
CA GLN A 179 -11.98 -38.17 -6.43
C GLN A 179 -11.17 -37.18 -7.28
N SER A 180 -10.91 -37.49 -8.56
CA SER A 180 -10.15 -36.57 -9.44
C SER A 180 -10.97 -35.32 -9.80
N GLU A 181 -12.30 -35.42 -9.91
CA GLU A 181 -13.19 -34.25 -10.05
C GLU A 181 -13.10 -33.33 -8.81
N SER A 182 -13.16 -33.91 -7.61
CA SER A 182 -13.01 -33.17 -6.35
C SER A 182 -11.64 -32.47 -6.28
N ASN A 183 -10.57 -33.16 -6.64
CA ASN A 183 -9.20 -32.61 -6.67
C ASN A 183 -9.08 -31.44 -7.67
N LEU A 184 -9.71 -31.53 -8.84
CA LEU A 184 -9.74 -30.44 -9.81
C LEU A 184 -10.47 -29.22 -9.27
N HIS A 185 -11.62 -29.40 -8.62
CA HIS A 185 -12.36 -28.30 -8.00
C HIS A 185 -11.56 -27.62 -6.90
N PHE A 186 -10.88 -28.39 -6.06
CA PHE A 186 -9.99 -27.88 -5.03
C PHE A 186 -8.81 -27.09 -5.62
N SER A 187 -8.18 -27.61 -6.68
CA SER A 187 -7.09 -26.94 -7.38
C SER A 187 -7.53 -25.62 -8.01
N LYS A 188 -8.71 -25.59 -8.67
CA LYS A 188 -9.29 -24.36 -9.22
C LYS A 188 -9.53 -23.30 -8.13
N ASN A 189 -10.06 -23.71 -7.00
CA ASN A 189 -10.33 -22.80 -5.87
C ASN A 189 -9.04 -22.19 -5.33
N ASN A 190 -7.99 -23.01 -5.20
CA ASN A 190 -6.66 -22.52 -4.78
C ASN A 190 -6.06 -21.52 -5.78
N ALA A 191 -6.18 -21.78 -7.08
CA ALA A 191 -5.73 -20.86 -8.12
C ALA A 191 -6.52 -19.54 -8.11
N MET A 192 -7.84 -19.57 -7.88
CA MET A 192 -8.64 -18.36 -7.71
C MET A 192 -8.18 -17.52 -6.50
N ASN A 193 -7.93 -18.17 -5.37
CA ASN A 193 -7.41 -17.49 -4.18
C ASN A 193 -6.02 -16.87 -4.41
N ALA A 194 -5.15 -17.56 -5.14
CA ALA A 194 -3.85 -17.03 -5.52
C ALA A 194 -3.96 -15.83 -6.48
N ARG A 195 -4.88 -15.84 -7.43
CA ARG A 195 -5.18 -14.69 -8.30
C ARG A 195 -5.66 -13.48 -7.50
N ALA A 196 -6.55 -13.69 -6.53
CA ALA A 196 -7.01 -12.63 -5.65
C ALA A 196 -5.85 -12.04 -4.80
N ARG A 197 -4.97 -12.92 -4.27
CA ARG A 197 -3.77 -12.47 -3.54
C ARG A 197 -2.82 -11.69 -4.45
N PHE A 198 -2.57 -12.17 -5.66
CA PHE A 198 -1.75 -11.46 -6.65
C PHE A 198 -2.31 -10.07 -6.93
N PHE A 199 -3.61 -9.96 -7.21
CA PHE A 199 -4.27 -8.68 -7.43
C PHE A 199 -4.12 -7.72 -6.22
N ASN A 200 -4.28 -8.22 -5.01
CA ASN A 200 -4.15 -7.40 -3.79
C ASN A 200 -2.73 -6.84 -3.59
N ILE A 201 -1.70 -7.57 -4.03
CA ILE A 201 -0.30 -7.16 -3.88
C ILE A 201 0.15 -6.27 -5.04
N VAL A 202 -0.17 -6.67 -6.28
CA VAL A 202 0.31 -6.02 -7.51
C VAL A 202 -0.58 -4.84 -7.93
N GLY A 203 -1.90 -4.92 -7.61
CA GLY A 203 -2.90 -3.90 -7.98
C GLY A 203 -3.51 -4.11 -9.37
N GLU A 204 -3.06 -5.11 -10.14
CA GLU A 204 -3.61 -5.49 -11.44
C GLU A 204 -3.89 -6.99 -11.53
N ASN A 205 -4.79 -7.36 -12.44
CA ASN A 205 -5.04 -8.77 -12.73
C ASN A 205 -3.85 -9.40 -13.45
N ALA A 206 -3.54 -10.64 -13.08
CA ALA A 206 -2.53 -11.43 -13.77
C ALA A 206 -2.92 -11.68 -15.23
N ARG A 207 -1.97 -11.49 -16.15
CA ARG A 207 -2.12 -11.72 -17.60
C ARG A 207 -0.96 -12.60 -18.05
N ASP A 208 -1.24 -13.78 -18.55
CA ASP A 208 -0.29 -14.71 -19.17
C ASP A 208 1.12 -14.67 -18.55
N LEU A 209 1.23 -15.10 -17.28
CA LEU A 209 2.47 -15.06 -16.54
C LEU A 209 3.50 -16.01 -17.16
N VAL A 210 4.73 -15.54 -17.32
CA VAL A 210 5.85 -16.33 -17.86
C VAL A 210 6.64 -16.95 -16.72
N MET A 211 6.99 -18.25 -16.84
CA MET A 211 7.90 -18.88 -15.89
C MET A 211 9.24 -18.13 -15.88
N PRO A 212 9.71 -17.66 -14.73
CA PRO A 212 11.05 -17.05 -14.65
C PRO A 212 12.13 -18.09 -14.93
N GLU A 213 13.13 -17.68 -15.72
CA GLU A 213 14.31 -18.51 -16.01
C GLU A 213 15.22 -18.68 -14.78
#